data_f9a37892b67313a7f28a04bdd2f480dd
#
_entry.id   f9a37892b67313a7f28a04bdd2f480dd
#
_cell.length_a   1.000
_cell.length_b   1.000
_cell.length_c   1.000
_cell.angle_alpha   90.00
_cell.angle_beta   90.00
_cell.angle_gamma   90.00
#
_symmetry.space_group_name_H-M   'P 1'
#
loop_
_entity.id
_entity.type
_entity.pdbx_description
1 polymer ?
#
loop_
_entity_poly.entity_id
_entity_poly.type
_entity_poly.pdbx_seq_one_letter_code
_entity_poly.pdbx_strand_id
1 'polypeptide(L)'
;MELVERFSFFSYLEDGPLHYARPREFPGPVLDFAYLARSLFDTSRDLVAAGEIYQDWPLYFAPATNLTTGQGVNLPFHWFYLIEEYNGPAAGNCLEEAILQALCEVVERHVGSVISHERLNTPVIDPDSVQDPAARELLAKFKKNGIEVFLRDFSLDTGIPTVAALAYDPSTFPEESEIVFAAGTTTDPEKSLIRALTEVAQLAGDFHRRTTYRPTLPKYETLEEAAYLMAPGPLQPLASLPNLSHPNLKVEIGNCVAALSRLDLEVLVVDVTHPQIDIPTVYVLIPGTHFLDRTRNTNVIFHLAKVASLYAPPQEALAALEKLAAAFPERFEVNFFLGLTLENLGLPAAALAPLQKSLELHPPAHEVPSIHVHLGACCKDLADYAGAVQAFKTALELDPSLQEAHHLLGFCYFKLEEYQLAVACFEKAIEIDHGSAIDYANLGINLSRLGHRQEAAFVLRQALELDSSLDFARKALGELGG
;
A
#
# COMPACT_ATOMS: atom_id res chain seq x y z
N MET A 1 -0.57 -12.51 -17.80
CA MET A 1 0.02 -12.95 -16.51
C MET A 1 -0.45 -12.06 -15.36
N GLU A 2 -0.37 -10.75 -15.44
CA GLU A 2 -0.78 -9.84 -14.34
C GLU A 2 -2.20 -10.07 -13.82
N LEU A 3 -3.19 -10.27 -14.71
CA LEU A 3 -4.55 -10.61 -14.28
C LEU A 3 -4.61 -11.91 -13.47
N VAL A 4 -3.84 -12.93 -13.86
CA VAL A 4 -3.77 -14.22 -13.15
C VAL A 4 -3.10 -14.04 -11.80
N GLU A 5 -2.03 -13.29 -11.75
CA GLU A 5 -1.30 -12.92 -10.54
C GLU A 5 -2.24 -12.25 -9.52
N ARG A 6 -2.90 -11.17 -9.94
CA ARG A 6 -3.82 -10.43 -9.08
C ARG A 6 -4.98 -11.32 -8.60
N PHE A 7 -5.61 -12.04 -9.52
CA PHE A 7 -6.73 -12.92 -9.17
C PHE A 7 -6.31 -14.03 -8.19
N SER A 8 -5.18 -14.71 -8.45
CA SER A 8 -4.69 -15.78 -7.57
C SER A 8 -4.31 -15.25 -6.19
N PHE A 9 -3.63 -14.11 -6.13
CA PHE A 9 -3.23 -13.50 -4.87
C PHE A 9 -4.42 -13.03 -4.04
N PHE A 10 -5.39 -12.34 -4.66
CA PHE A 10 -6.61 -11.91 -3.94
C PHE A 10 -7.45 -13.09 -3.48
N SER A 11 -7.61 -14.10 -4.33
CA SER A 11 -8.33 -15.32 -3.94
C SER A 11 -7.64 -16.03 -2.76
N TYR A 12 -6.30 -16.04 -2.73
CA TYR A 12 -5.55 -16.59 -1.60
C TYR A 12 -5.70 -15.74 -0.32
N LEU A 13 -5.75 -14.42 -0.45
CA LEU A 13 -5.97 -13.50 0.66
C LEU A 13 -7.35 -13.68 1.30
N GLU A 14 -8.39 -13.92 0.48
CA GLU A 14 -9.77 -14.08 0.93
C GLU A 14 -10.08 -15.49 1.41
N ASP A 15 -9.71 -16.51 0.63
CA ASP A 15 -10.14 -17.89 0.81
C ASP A 15 -8.97 -18.89 0.87
N GLY A 16 -7.73 -18.43 0.97
CA GLY A 16 -6.54 -19.27 0.99
C GLY A 16 -6.49 -20.21 2.21
N PRO A 17 -5.66 -21.25 2.15
CA PRO A 17 -5.53 -22.25 3.21
C PRO A 17 -4.74 -21.71 4.41
N LEU A 18 -5.22 -20.61 4.98
CA LEU A 18 -4.61 -19.98 6.13
C LEU A 18 -5.03 -20.68 7.43
N HIS A 19 -4.07 -20.95 8.29
CA HIS A 19 -4.31 -21.61 9.58
C HIS A 19 -4.27 -20.62 10.73
N TYR A 20 -5.42 -20.39 11.38
CA TYR A 20 -5.53 -19.50 12.53
C TYR A 20 -5.07 -20.21 13.81
N ALA A 21 -3.98 -19.76 14.40
CA ALA A 21 -3.38 -20.37 15.59
C ALA A 21 -2.49 -19.39 16.36
N ARG A 22 -2.07 -19.79 17.55
CA ARG A 22 -0.99 -19.13 18.28
C ARG A 22 0.36 -19.77 17.91
N PRO A 23 1.46 -18.99 17.77
CA PRO A 23 2.78 -19.52 17.46
C PRO A 23 3.18 -20.70 18.35
N ARG A 24 2.95 -20.60 19.67
CA ARG A 24 3.26 -21.65 20.65
C ARG A 24 2.51 -22.96 20.42
N GLU A 25 1.31 -22.90 19.86
CA GLU A 25 0.40 -24.04 19.67
C GLU A 25 0.50 -24.61 18.24
N PHE A 26 1.26 -23.95 17.35
CA PHE A 26 1.31 -24.33 15.94
C PHE A 26 2.05 -25.67 15.74
N PRO A 27 1.48 -26.62 15.01
CA PRO A 27 2.06 -27.95 14.81
C PRO A 27 3.16 -27.96 13.74
N GLY A 28 4.24 -27.22 13.91
CA GLY A 28 5.33 -27.14 12.95
C GLY A 28 6.22 -25.90 13.16
N PRO A 29 7.26 -25.74 12.35
CA PRO A 29 8.12 -24.58 12.45
C PRO A 29 7.35 -23.31 12.06
N VAL A 30 7.37 -22.32 12.94
CA VAL A 30 6.82 -20.97 12.75
C VAL A 30 7.97 -20.01 12.59
N LEU A 31 7.80 -18.99 11.76
CA LEU A 31 8.78 -17.93 11.58
C LEU A 31 9.07 -17.25 12.91
N ASP A 32 10.36 -17.12 13.24
CA ASP A 32 10.80 -16.52 14.50
C ASP A 32 10.39 -15.04 14.61
N PHE A 33 10.07 -14.60 15.81
CA PHE A 33 9.69 -13.22 16.09
C PHE A 33 10.75 -12.19 15.62
N ALA A 34 12.01 -12.56 15.60
CA ALA A 34 13.09 -11.71 15.11
C ALA A 34 12.88 -11.27 13.65
N TYR A 35 12.30 -12.12 12.80
CA TYR A 35 11.98 -11.75 11.41
C TYR A 35 10.85 -10.70 11.34
N LEU A 36 9.89 -10.78 12.26
CA LEU A 36 8.82 -9.80 12.35
C LEU A 36 9.34 -8.43 12.78
N ALA A 37 10.19 -8.41 13.82
CA ALA A 37 10.86 -7.19 14.27
C ALA A 37 11.73 -6.59 13.16
N ARG A 38 12.49 -7.42 12.46
CA ARG A 38 13.35 -7.04 11.35
C ARG A 38 12.57 -6.46 10.17
N SER A 39 11.39 -7.02 9.85
CA SER A 39 10.54 -6.52 8.75
C SER A 39 10.03 -5.09 8.97
N LEU A 40 10.04 -4.61 10.20
CA LEU A 40 9.64 -3.26 10.60
C LEU A 40 10.82 -2.39 11.04
N PHE A 41 12.06 -2.91 11.00
CA PHE A 41 13.26 -2.22 11.49
C PHE A 41 13.13 -1.76 12.95
N ASP A 42 12.28 -2.43 13.73
CA ASP A 42 12.03 -2.09 15.12
C ASP A 42 13.22 -2.52 16.00
N THR A 43 13.80 -1.55 16.68
CA THR A 43 14.90 -1.73 17.66
C THR A 43 14.49 -1.24 19.05
N SER A 44 13.20 -1.11 19.29
CA SER A 44 12.67 -0.58 20.55
C SER A 44 12.93 -1.50 21.74
N ARG A 45 12.85 -0.94 22.94
CA ARG A 45 13.00 -1.70 24.20
C ARG A 45 11.83 -2.66 24.43
N ASP A 46 10.72 -2.46 23.74
CA ASP A 46 9.49 -3.23 23.90
C ASP A 46 9.56 -4.61 23.22
N LEU A 47 10.57 -4.86 22.38
CA LEU A 47 10.72 -6.10 21.62
C LEU A 47 10.73 -7.36 22.49
N VAL A 48 11.33 -7.33 23.68
CA VAL A 48 11.37 -8.50 24.57
C VAL A 48 9.95 -8.85 25.03
N ALA A 49 9.20 -7.87 25.54
CA ALA A 49 7.83 -8.06 25.99
C ALA A 49 6.89 -8.39 24.82
N ALA A 50 7.09 -7.74 23.66
CA ALA A 50 6.33 -8.03 22.45
C ALA A 50 6.56 -9.46 21.95
N GLY A 51 7.79 -9.97 22.03
CA GLY A 51 8.13 -11.34 21.67
C GLY A 51 7.46 -12.39 22.58
N GLU A 52 7.34 -12.11 23.86
CA GLU A 52 6.59 -12.96 24.80
C GLU A 52 5.09 -12.98 24.48
N ILE A 53 4.53 -11.80 24.18
CA ILE A 53 3.12 -11.65 23.79
C ILE A 53 2.85 -12.36 22.46
N TYR A 54 3.75 -12.23 21.49
CA TYR A 54 3.65 -12.88 20.18
C TYR A 54 3.43 -14.38 20.28
N GLN A 55 4.08 -15.07 21.20
CA GLN A 55 3.94 -16.52 21.36
C GLN A 55 2.48 -16.96 21.67
N ASP A 56 1.71 -16.10 22.29
CA ASP A 56 0.29 -16.32 22.62
C ASP A 56 -0.65 -15.50 21.72
N TRP A 57 -0.11 -14.80 20.68
CA TRP A 57 -0.89 -13.95 19.80
C TRP A 57 -1.47 -14.74 18.64
N PRO A 58 -2.80 -14.84 18.50
CA PRO A 58 -3.39 -15.62 17.43
C PRO A 58 -3.28 -14.88 16.09
N LEU A 59 -2.78 -15.56 15.07
CA LEU A 59 -2.55 -15.04 13.72
C LEU A 59 -2.96 -16.08 12.67
N TYR A 60 -3.17 -15.62 11.46
CA TYR A 60 -3.33 -16.49 10.29
C TYR A 60 -1.97 -16.82 9.69
N PHE A 61 -1.63 -18.11 9.66
CA PHE A 61 -0.36 -18.60 9.13
C PHE A 61 -0.53 -19.21 7.76
N ALA A 62 0.41 -18.91 6.85
CA ALA A 62 0.56 -19.53 5.55
C ALA A 62 1.80 -20.45 5.54
N PRO A 63 1.75 -21.62 4.89
CA PRO A 63 2.95 -22.42 4.63
C PRO A 63 3.83 -21.70 3.61
N ALA A 64 5.13 -21.66 3.88
CA ALA A 64 6.14 -21.07 3.02
C ALA A 64 7.38 -21.96 2.91
N THR A 65 8.15 -21.77 1.86
CA THR A 65 9.48 -22.34 1.70
C THR A 65 10.53 -21.25 1.87
N ASN A 66 11.46 -21.46 2.79
CA ASN A 66 12.64 -20.61 2.90
C ASN A 66 13.70 -21.08 1.88
N LEU A 67 13.90 -20.34 0.80
CA LEU A 67 14.84 -20.70 -0.25
C LEU A 67 16.31 -20.63 0.20
N THR A 68 16.59 -19.83 1.22
CA THR A 68 17.95 -19.69 1.76
C THR A 68 18.39 -20.91 2.54
N THR A 69 17.48 -21.50 3.32
CA THR A 69 17.77 -22.69 4.14
C THR A 69 17.26 -24.00 3.53
N GLY A 70 16.38 -23.93 2.55
CA GLY A 70 15.69 -25.08 1.96
C GLY A 70 14.60 -25.70 2.85
N GLN A 71 14.20 -25.03 3.93
CA GLN A 71 13.24 -25.55 4.91
C GLN A 71 11.85 -24.96 4.73
N GLY A 72 10.82 -25.74 5.06
CA GLY A 72 9.46 -25.26 5.19
C GLY A 72 9.29 -24.49 6.51
N VAL A 73 8.52 -23.40 6.47
CA VAL A 73 8.19 -22.58 7.63
C VAL A 73 6.75 -22.04 7.49
N ASN A 74 6.07 -21.81 8.59
CA ASN A 74 4.78 -21.14 8.59
C ASN A 74 4.97 -19.68 9.03
N LEU A 75 4.48 -18.76 8.22
CA LEU A 75 4.63 -17.33 8.46
C LEU A 75 3.28 -16.65 8.69
N PRO A 76 3.21 -15.60 9.52
CA PRO A 76 1.98 -14.83 9.73
C PRO A 76 1.68 -14.01 8.47
N PHE A 77 0.73 -14.50 7.66
CA PHE A 77 0.49 -13.99 6.30
C PHE A 77 0.10 -12.50 6.28
N HIS A 78 -0.89 -12.12 7.08
CA HIS A 78 -1.38 -10.74 7.11
C HIS A 78 -0.37 -9.74 7.68
N TRP A 79 0.60 -10.22 8.48
CA TRP A 79 1.71 -9.39 8.93
C TRP A 79 2.49 -8.82 7.74
N PHE A 80 2.91 -9.69 6.84
CA PHE A 80 3.68 -9.31 5.68
C PHE A 80 2.81 -8.61 4.62
N TYR A 81 1.56 -9.04 4.45
CA TYR A 81 0.63 -8.36 3.56
C TYR A 81 0.45 -6.87 3.89
N LEU A 82 0.36 -6.50 5.17
CA LEU A 82 0.27 -5.09 5.57
C LEU A 82 1.55 -4.28 5.31
N ILE A 83 2.69 -4.94 5.14
CA ILE A 83 3.97 -4.30 4.81
C ILE A 83 4.14 -4.17 3.30
N GLU A 84 3.97 -5.27 2.59
CA GLU A 84 4.30 -5.39 1.16
C GLU A 84 3.09 -5.10 0.26
N GLU A 85 1.87 -5.29 0.76
CA GLU A 85 0.58 -5.21 0.04
C GLU A 85 0.64 -6.02 -1.28
N TYR A 86 0.71 -5.32 -2.41
CA TYR A 86 0.69 -5.90 -3.76
C TYR A 86 2.09 -6.10 -4.36
N ASN A 87 3.16 -5.89 -3.59
CA ASN A 87 4.53 -6.15 -4.04
C ASN A 87 4.93 -7.56 -3.63
N GLY A 88 5.65 -8.24 -4.52
CA GLY A 88 6.11 -9.61 -4.29
C GLY A 88 5.22 -10.74 -4.79
N PRO A 89 3.92 -10.59 -5.14
CA PRO A 89 3.23 -11.59 -5.95
C PRO A 89 3.76 -11.59 -7.38
N ALA A 90 3.90 -12.76 -7.99
CA ALA A 90 4.13 -12.89 -9.42
C ALA A 90 3.62 -14.23 -9.95
N ALA A 91 3.13 -14.23 -11.20
CA ALA A 91 2.76 -15.43 -11.93
C ALA A 91 3.77 -15.72 -13.06
N GLY A 92 4.01 -17.00 -13.35
CA GLY A 92 4.95 -17.43 -14.38
C GLY A 92 4.50 -18.65 -15.16
N ASN A 93 5.12 -18.94 -16.29
CA ASN A 93 4.90 -20.15 -17.06
C ASN A 93 5.39 -21.43 -16.31
N CYS A 94 6.26 -21.24 -15.34
CA CYS A 94 6.70 -22.23 -14.37
C CYS A 94 6.95 -21.57 -13.03
N LEU A 95 7.05 -22.37 -11.98
CA LEU A 95 7.27 -21.90 -10.61
C LEU A 95 8.55 -21.05 -10.48
N GLU A 96 9.61 -21.47 -11.14
CA GLU A 96 10.90 -20.77 -11.11
C GLU A 96 10.83 -19.39 -11.75
N GLU A 97 10.07 -19.22 -12.84
CA GLU A 97 9.85 -17.94 -13.46
C GLU A 97 9.07 -17.00 -12.52
N ALA A 98 7.99 -17.50 -11.92
CA ALA A 98 7.20 -16.73 -10.94
C ALA A 98 8.08 -16.30 -9.75
N ILE A 99 8.87 -17.20 -9.17
CA ILE A 99 9.78 -16.89 -8.05
C ILE A 99 10.80 -15.81 -8.45
N LEU A 100 11.44 -15.96 -9.61
CA LEU A 100 12.49 -15.03 -10.04
C LEU A 100 11.91 -13.64 -10.26
N GLN A 101 10.74 -13.54 -10.89
CA GLN A 101 10.08 -12.27 -11.15
C GLN A 101 9.65 -11.59 -9.85
N ALA A 102 9.02 -12.31 -8.93
CA ALA A 102 8.61 -11.80 -7.62
C ALA A 102 9.82 -11.33 -6.79
N LEU A 103 10.91 -12.14 -6.75
CA LEU A 103 12.14 -11.79 -6.05
C LEU A 103 12.76 -10.49 -6.60
N CYS A 104 12.83 -10.36 -7.92
CA CYS A 104 13.36 -9.15 -8.56
C CYS A 104 12.49 -7.93 -8.24
N GLU A 105 11.17 -8.06 -8.18
CA GLU A 105 10.28 -6.96 -7.80
C GLU A 105 10.53 -6.52 -6.36
N VAL A 106 10.61 -7.45 -5.40
CA VAL A 106 10.89 -7.11 -3.99
C VAL A 106 12.21 -6.36 -3.85
N VAL A 107 13.26 -6.81 -4.57
CA VAL A 107 14.56 -6.12 -4.58
C VAL A 107 14.45 -4.73 -5.19
N GLU A 108 13.72 -4.57 -6.29
CA GLU A 108 13.48 -3.27 -6.95
C GLU A 108 12.84 -2.27 -6.00
N ARG A 109 11.77 -2.70 -5.30
CA ARG A 109 11.09 -1.86 -4.31
C ARG A 109 12.00 -1.50 -3.14
N HIS A 110 12.78 -2.45 -2.65
CA HIS A 110 13.74 -2.23 -1.58
C HIS A 110 14.77 -1.16 -1.93
N VAL A 111 15.53 -1.36 -3.02
CA VAL A 111 16.60 -0.42 -3.39
C VAL A 111 16.02 0.95 -3.79
N GLY A 112 14.88 0.96 -4.49
CA GLY A 112 14.16 2.18 -4.84
C GLY A 112 13.74 2.97 -3.59
N SER A 113 13.22 2.29 -2.57
CA SER A 113 12.84 2.90 -1.29
C SER A 113 14.04 3.50 -0.56
N VAL A 114 15.13 2.74 -0.42
CA VAL A 114 16.36 3.21 0.26
C VAL A 114 16.94 4.45 -0.45
N ILE A 115 17.14 4.36 -1.76
CA ILE A 115 17.79 5.42 -2.54
C ILE A 115 16.93 6.70 -2.55
N SER A 116 15.63 6.55 -2.77
CA SER A 116 14.72 7.70 -2.86
C SER A 116 14.58 8.43 -1.53
N HIS A 117 14.52 7.67 -0.45
CA HIS A 117 14.37 8.28 0.87
C HIS A 117 15.64 9.00 1.35
N GLU A 118 16.81 8.36 1.18
CA GLU A 118 18.08 8.93 1.55
C GLU A 118 18.64 9.90 0.52
N ARG A 119 17.95 10.02 -0.63
CA ARG A 119 18.36 10.83 -1.79
C ARG A 119 19.81 10.54 -2.19
N LEU A 120 20.14 9.25 -2.28
CA LEU A 120 21.50 8.81 -2.59
C LEU A 120 21.88 9.19 -4.03
N ASN A 121 23.04 9.81 -4.16
CA ASN A 121 23.65 10.05 -5.49
C ASN A 121 24.37 8.78 -5.96
N THR A 122 23.67 7.93 -6.70
CA THR A 122 24.16 6.67 -7.23
C THR A 122 24.95 6.87 -8.55
N PRO A 123 25.78 5.88 -8.99
CA PRO A 123 26.51 6.00 -10.23
C PRO A 123 25.61 6.23 -11.47
N VAL A 124 26.12 7.02 -12.41
CA VAL A 124 25.48 7.26 -13.70
C VAL A 124 25.82 6.15 -14.65
N ILE A 125 24.84 5.53 -15.30
CA ILE A 125 25.08 4.55 -16.37
C ILE A 125 25.34 5.30 -17.67
N ASP A 126 26.45 4.94 -18.33
CA ASP A 126 26.80 5.47 -19.65
C ASP A 126 25.88 4.90 -20.73
N PRO A 127 25.00 5.70 -21.35
CA PRO A 127 24.09 5.23 -22.41
C PRO A 127 24.84 4.67 -23.65
N ASP A 128 26.05 5.15 -23.90
CA ASP A 128 26.86 4.69 -25.05
C ASP A 128 27.48 3.30 -24.79
N SER A 129 27.51 2.85 -23.56
CA SER A 129 27.98 1.51 -23.16
C SER A 129 26.97 0.39 -23.38
N VAL A 130 25.70 0.71 -23.67
CA VAL A 130 24.59 -0.24 -23.84
C VAL A 130 24.84 -1.09 -25.11
N GLN A 131 24.71 -2.41 -24.95
CA GLN A 131 24.97 -3.37 -26.05
C GLN A 131 23.69 -3.88 -26.70
N ASP A 132 22.63 -4.10 -25.92
CA ASP A 132 21.37 -4.68 -26.39
C ASP A 132 20.71 -3.79 -27.46
N PRO A 133 20.35 -4.35 -28.64
CA PRO A 133 19.73 -3.58 -29.71
C PRO A 133 18.38 -2.96 -29.35
N ALA A 134 17.56 -3.64 -28.50
CA ALA A 134 16.26 -3.14 -28.11
C ALA A 134 16.41 -1.95 -27.14
N ALA A 135 17.34 -2.04 -26.18
CA ALA A 135 17.66 -0.93 -25.29
C ALA A 135 18.17 0.29 -26.04
N ARG A 136 19.08 0.09 -27.02
CA ARG A 136 19.55 1.16 -27.88
C ARG A 136 18.44 1.80 -28.70
N GLU A 137 17.53 1.00 -29.25
CA GLU A 137 16.37 1.49 -30.00
C GLU A 137 15.46 2.35 -29.13
N LEU A 138 15.18 1.91 -27.89
CA LEU A 138 14.38 2.68 -26.94
C LEU A 138 15.02 4.03 -26.59
N LEU A 139 16.30 4.05 -26.25
CA LEU A 139 17.06 5.28 -25.99
C LEU A 139 17.06 6.23 -27.18
N ALA A 140 17.24 5.68 -28.41
CA ALA A 140 17.20 6.47 -29.65
C ALA A 140 15.78 7.07 -29.88
N LYS A 141 14.70 6.35 -29.53
CA LYS A 141 13.32 6.84 -29.62
C LYS A 141 13.06 7.98 -28.65
N PHE A 142 13.48 7.86 -27.37
CA PHE A 142 13.39 8.96 -26.42
C PHE A 142 14.12 10.20 -26.94
N LYS A 143 15.37 10.06 -27.32
CA LYS A 143 16.18 11.17 -27.88
C LYS A 143 15.56 11.80 -29.13
N LYS A 144 15.03 10.99 -30.05
CA LYS A 144 14.36 11.48 -31.28
C LYS A 144 13.12 12.34 -30.95
N ASN A 145 12.42 12.02 -29.87
CA ASN A 145 11.22 12.76 -29.42
C ASN A 145 11.57 13.91 -28.50
N GLY A 146 12.83 14.24 -28.24
CA GLY A 146 13.25 15.33 -27.39
C GLY A 146 13.17 15.04 -25.92
N ILE A 147 12.90 13.78 -25.52
CA ILE A 147 12.79 13.37 -24.10
C ILE A 147 14.20 13.20 -23.53
N GLU A 148 14.46 13.84 -22.41
CA GLU A 148 15.67 13.64 -21.62
C GLU A 148 15.52 12.42 -20.73
N VAL A 149 16.54 11.54 -20.71
CA VAL A 149 16.56 10.31 -19.91
C VAL A 149 17.83 10.26 -19.07
N PHE A 150 17.68 10.04 -17.77
CA PHE A 150 18.76 9.88 -16.81
C PHE A 150 18.77 8.45 -16.30
N LEU A 151 19.91 7.77 -16.47
CA LEU A 151 20.08 6.37 -16.10
C LEU A 151 20.96 6.25 -14.86
N ARG A 152 20.54 5.45 -13.88
CA ARG A 152 21.25 5.26 -12.62
C ARG A 152 21.40 3.78 -12.26
N ASP A 153 22.54 3.46 -11.68
CA ASP A 153 22.73 2.18 -11.02
C ASP A 153 22.05 2.20 -9.63
N PHE A 154 21.04 1.37 -9.48
CA PHE A 154 20.28 1.20 -8.23
C PHE A 154 20.58 -0.13 -7.55
N SER A 155 21.58 -0.88 -8.00
CA SER A 155 21.88 -2.21 -7.47
C SER A 155 22.26 -2.20 -5.98
N LEU A 156 22.80 -1.08 -5.48
CA LEU A 156 23.38 -0.97 -4.13
C LEU A 156 24.32 -2.15 -3.86
N ASP A 157 24.26 -2.70 -2.64
CA ASP A 157 25.02 -3.86 -2.19
C ASP A 157 24.29 -5.20 -2.36
N THR A 158 23.07 -5.19 -2.92
CA THR A 158 22.27 -6.41 -3.13
C THR A 158 22.95 -7.43 -4.05
N GLY A 159 23.83 -6.96 -4.93
CA GLY A 159 24.47 -7.80 -5.95
C GLY A 159 23.51 -8.24 -7.08
N ILE A 160 22.28 -7.70 -7.11
CA ILE A 160 21.28 -7.94 -8.16
C ILE A 160 21.13 -6.67 -8.98
N PRO A 161 21.34 -6.72 -10.31
CA PRO A 161 21.39 -5.50 -11.12
C PRO A 161 20.02 -4.83 -11.19
N THR A 162 19.97 -3.60 -10.72
CA THR A 162 18.81 -2.72 -10.78
C THR A 162 19.19 -1.45 -11.49
N VAL A 163 18.45 -1.08 -12.53
CA VAL A 163 18.63 0.15 -13.27
C VAL A 163 17.41 1.05 -13.06
N ALA A 164 17.65 2.31 -12.71
CA ALA A 164 16.60 3.31 -12.67
C ALA A 164 16.70 4.24 -13.88
N ALA A 165 15.55 4.64 -14.38
CA ALA A 165 15.38 5.62 -15.45
C ALA A 165 14.41 6.73 -15.00
N LEU A 166 14.87 7.98 -15.10
CA LEU A 166 14.03 9.16 -14.96
C LEU A 166 13.94 9.82 -16.33
N ALA A 167 12.76 10.21 -16.75
CA ALA A 167 12.55 10.89 -18.02
C ALA A 167 11.56 12.04 -17.90
N TYR A 168 11.76 13.11 -18.69
CA TYR A 168 10.82 14.21 -18.84
C TYR A 168 10.99 14.88 -20.21
N ASP A 169 9.96 15.59 -20.65
CA ASP A 169 10.02 16.41 -21.86
C ASP A 169 10.32 17.88 -21.49
N PRO A 170 11.54 18.39 -21.74
CA PRO A 170 11.90 19.76 -21.37
C PRO A 170 11.12 20.83 -22.14
N SER A 171 10.43 20.47 -23.23
CA SER A 171 9.66 21.41 -24.05
C SER A 171 8.24 21.66 -23.54
N THR A 172 7.69 20.72 -22.75
CA THR A 172 6.31 20.74 -22.24
C THR A 172 6.21 20.70 -20.73
N PHE A 173 7.28 20.34 -20.03
CA PHE A 173 7.32 20.34 -18.55
C PHE A 173 7.47 21.77 -18.01
N PRO A 174 6.75 22.17 -16.92
CA PRO A 174 5.78 21.38 -16.15
C PRO A 174 4.31 21.55 -16.60
N GLU A 175 4.03 22.37 -17.64
CA GLU A 175 2.67 22.80 -17.97
C GLU A 175 1.82 21.67 -18.57
N GLU A 176 2.40 20.82 -19.42
CA GLU A 176 1.67 19.80 -20.17
C GLU A 176 2.18 18.37 -19.91
N SER A 177 3.34 18.23 -19.26
CA SER A 177 3.94 16.91 -18.98
C SER A 177 4.45 16.79 -17.55
N GLU A 178 4.67 15.55 -17.13
CA GLU A 178 5.16 15.16 -15.80
C GLU A 178 6.57 14.56 -15.89
N ILE A 179 7.25 14.48 -14.74
CA ILE A 179 8.46 13.66 -14.59
C ILE A 179 8.02 12.21 -14.43
N VAL A 180 8.59 11.31 -15.22
CA VAL A 180 8.35 9.87 -15.12
C VAL A 180 9.60 9.19 -14.58
N PHE A 181 9.40 8.36 -13.56
CA PHE A 181 10.45 7.61 -12.90
C PHE A 181 10.06 6.14 -12.81
N ALA A 182 10.96 5.26 -13.22
CA ALA A 182 10.81 3.82 -13.08
C ALA A 182 12.16 3.15 -12.77
N ALA A 183 12.09 1.95 -12.23
CA ALA A 183 13.25 1.09 -12.05
C ALA A 183 12.97 -0.28 -12.66
N GLY A 184 14.02 -1.00 -13.02
CA GLY A 184 13.92 -2.36 -13.52
C GLY A 184 14.99 -3.24 -12.88
N THR A 185 14.56 -4.33 -12.28
CA THR A 185 15.44 -5.34 -11.69
C THR A 185 15.25 -6.67 -12.39
N THR A 186 16.34 -7.25 -12.83
CA THR A 186 16.43 -8.63 -13.34
C THR A 186 17.78 -9.21 -12.95
N THR A 187 18.13 -10.39 -13.45
CA THR A 187 19.45 -11.00 -13.25
C THR A 187 20.50 -10.54 -14.28
N ASP A 188 20.07 -9.81 -15.31
CA ASP A 188 20.90 -9.33 -16.42
C ASP A 188 20.80 -7.79 -16.52
N PRO A 189 21.92 -7.05 -16.48
CA PRO A 189 21.91 -5.58 -16.54
C PRO A 189 21.20 -4.99 -17.75
N GLU A 190 21.37 -5.59 -18.95
CA GLU A 190 20.73 -5.11 -20.17
C GLU A 190 19.22 -5.28 -20.11
N LYS A 191 18.72 -6.41 -19.55
CA LYS A 191 17.30 -6.63 -19.33
C LYS A 191 16.73 -5.71 -18.26
N SER A 192 17.50 -5.41 -17.22
CA SER A 192 17.10 -4.45 -16.17
C SER A 192 16.91 -3.05 -16.77
N LEU A 193 17.81 -2.63 -17.65
CA LEU A 193 17.67 -1.38 -18.40
C LEU A 193 16.43 -1.39 -19.31
N ILE A 194 16.21 -2.47 -20.09
CA ILE A 194 15.03 -2.59 -20.96
C ILE A 194 13.75 -2.47 -20.12
N ARG A 195 13.67 -3.15 -18.96
CA ARG A 195 12.51 -3.09 -18.07
C ARG A 195 12.26 -1.66 -17.60
N ALA A 196 13.28 -0.96 -17.11
CA ALA A 196 13.16 0.44 -16.69
C ALA A 196 12.67 1.36 -17.83
N LEU A 197 13.26 1.23 -19.02
CA LEU A 197 12.89 2.06 -20.17
C LEU A 197 11.49 1.76 -20.71
N THR A 198 11.05 0.50 -20.70
CA THR A 198 9.70 0.12 -21.12
C THR A 198 8.66 0.59 -20.13
N GLU A 199 8.93 0.54 -18.83
CA GLU A 199 8.04 1.05 -17.80
C GLU A 199 7.94 2.59 -17.87
N VAL A 200 9.06 3.29 -18.04
CA VAL A 200 9.04 4.74 -18.33
C VAL A 200 8.20 5.04 -19.56
N ALA A 201 8.35 4.28 -20.65
CA ALA A 201 7.57 4.50 -21.87
C ALA A 201 6.08 4.21 -21.68
N GLN A 202 5.71 3.25 -20.85
CA GLN A 202 4.34 2.92 -20.51
C GLN A 202 3.70 4.04 -19.67
N LEU A 203 4.38 4.52 -18.65
CA LEU A 203 3.94 5.62 -17.80
C LEU A 203 3.92 6.96 -18.58
N ALA A 204 4.83 7.13 -19.54
CA ALA A 204 4.90 8.30 -20.40
C ALA A 204 3.70 8.47 -21.36
N GLY A 205 2.90 7.45 -21.58
CA GLY A 205 1.61 7.58 -22.26
C GLY A 205 0.67 8.58 -21.61
N ASP A 206 0.94 8.93 -20.37
CA ASP A 206 0.18 9.87 -19.55
C ASP A 206 0.86 11.25 -19.40
N PHE A 207 1.94 11.53 -20.16
CA PHE A 207 2.63 12.84 -20.11
C PHE A 207 1.68 14.05 -20.29
N HIS A 208 0.53 13.87 -20.91
CA HIS A 208 -0.46 14.92 -21.16
C HIS A 208 -1.66 14.90 -20.21
N ARG A 209 -1.67 14.04 -19.19
CA ARG A 209 -2.78 13.92 -18.26
C ARG A 209 -2.28 13.74 -16.83
N ARG A 210 -2.83 14.52 -15.89
CA ARG A 210 -2.65 14.22 -14.46
C ARG A 210 -3.30 12.88 -14.16
N THR A 211 -2.46 11.89 -13.89
CA THR A 211 -2.93 10.54 -13.56
C THR A 211 -3.28 10.44 -12.09
N THR A 212 -4.33 9.67 -11.79
CA THR A 212 -4.83 9.43 -10.43
C THR A 212 -4.30 8.11 -9.84
N TYR A 213 -3.32 7.45 -10.50
CA TYR A 213 -2.77 6.21 -9.95
C TYR A 213 -1.92 6.46 -8.71
N ARG A 214 -1.96 5.53 -7.75
CA ARG A 214 -1.08 5.55 -6.58
C ARG A 214 0.25 4.89 -6.95
N PRO A 215 1.34 5.65 -7.07
CA PRO A 215 2.61 5.11 -7.52
C PRO A 215 3.22 4.18 -6.45
N THR A 216 3.87 3.11 -6.89
CA THR A 216 4.66 2.22 -6.03
C THR A 216 6.12 2.67 -5.91
N LEU A 217 6.58 3.52 -6.82
CA LEU A 217 7.84 4.26 -6.77
C LEU A 217 7.56 5.76 -6.54
N PRO A 218 8.54 6.54 -6.09
CA PRO A 218 8.33 7.97 -5.87
C PRO A 218 7.86 8.68 -7.13
N LYS A 219 6.87 9.56 -6.99
CA LYS A 219 6.44 10.48 -8.03
C LYS A 219 7.00 11.86 -7.70
N TYR A 220 7.73 12.46 -8.65
CA TYR A 220 8.33 13.79 -8.49
C TYR A 220 7.48 14.83 -9.21
N GLU A 221 7.15 15.91 -8.51
CA GLU A 221 6.40 17.02 -9.10
C GLU A 221 7.33 18.10 -9.66
N THR A 222 8.55 18.19 -9.16
CA THR A 222 9.53 19.19 -9.55
C THR A 222 10.90 18.58 -9.86
N LEU A 223 11.67 19.25 -10.73
CA LEU A 223 13.06 18.86 -11.01
C LEU A 223 13.98 18.99 -9.78
N GLU A 224 13.62 19.84 -8.81
CA GLU A 224 14.35 19.99 -7.55
C GLU A 224 14.20 18.74 -6.68
N GLU A 225 13.01 18.18 -6.59
CA GLU A 225 12.78 16.91 -5.88
C GLU A 225 13.56 15.76 -6.49
N ALA A 226 13.63 15.70 -7.84
CA ALA A 226 14.35 14.68 -8.58
C ALA A 226 15.85 14.98 -8.78
N ALA A 227 16.36 16.11 -8.28
CA ALA A 227 17.71 16.60 -8.59
C ALA A 227 18.83 15.60 -8.30
N TYR A 228 18.70 14.79 -7.24
CA TYR A 228 19.69 13.77 -6.90
C TYR A 228 19.82 12.66 -7.96
N LEU A 229 18.74 12.37 -8.72
CA LEU A 229 18.74 11.43 -9.86
C LEU A 229 19.36 12.03 -11.13
N MET A 230 19.35 13.34 -11.27
CA MET A 230 19.92 14.07 -12.40
C MET A 230 21.35 14.59 -12.10
N ALA A 231 21.77 14.55 -10.83
CA ALA A 231 23.06 15.09 -10.42
C ALA A 231 24.22 14.39 -11.14
N PRO A 232 25.34 15.10 -11.47
CA PRO A 232 26.54 14.46 -11.93
C PRO A 232 27.03 13.40 -10.94
N GLY A 233 27.52 12.28 -11.46
CA GLY A 233 28.04 11.18 -10.66
C GLY A 233 29.13 10.41 -11.38
N PRO A 234 29.75 9.42 -10.73
CA PRO A 234 30.69 8.52 -11.41
C PRO A 234 30.01 7.85 -12.60
N LEU A 235 30.55 8.05 -13.79
CA LEU A 235 30.06 7.41 -15.02
C LEU A 235 30.62 5.99 -15.09
N GLN A 236 29.75 5.01 -15.30
CA GLN A 236 30.14 3.61 -15.40
C GLN A 236 29.43 2.91 -16.58
N PRO A 237 30.09 1.94 -17.21
CA PRO A 237 29.45 1.14 -18.26
C PRO A 237 28.39 0.20 -17.66
N LEU A 238 27.28 -0.02 -18.38
CA LEU A 238 26.21 -0.93 -17.94
C LEU A 238 26.74 -2.34 -17.62
N ALA A 239 27.71 -2.83 -18.39
CA ALA A 239 28.33 -4.13 -18.18
C ALA A 239 29.15 -4.24 -16.87
N SER A 240 29.36 -3.15 -16.13
CA SER A 240 30.02 -3.19 -14.82
C SER A 240 29.07 -3.60 -13.69
N LEU A 241 27.75 -3.58 -13.92
CA LEU A 241 26.77 -4.06 -12.97
C LEU A 241 26.90 -5.59 -12.79
N PRO A 242 26.49 -6.13 -11.62
CA PRO A 242 26.46 -7.57 -11.44
C PRO A 242 25.63 -8.26 -12.53
N ASN A 243 26.07 -9.43 -13.00
CA ASN A 243 25.29 -10.27 -13.90
C ASN A 243 25.13 -11.66 -13.27
N LEU A 244 23.90 -12.00 -12.93
CA LEU A 244 23.53 -13.26 -12.29
C LEU A 244 22.78 -14.19 -13.25
N SER A 245 22.61 -13.78 -14.51
CA SER A 245 21.83 -14.51 -15.51
C SER A 245 22.42 -15.89 -15.81
N HIS A 246 21.53 -16.85 -16.04
CA HIS A 246 21.89 -18.20 -16.40
C HIS A 246 20.77 -18.85 -17.23
N PRO A 247 21.07 -19.76 -18.21
CA PRO A 247 20.03 -20.45 -18.97
C PRO A 247 19.06 -21.30 -18.14
N ASN A 248 19.42 -21.68 -16.92
CA ASN A 248 18.57 -22.39 -15.98
C ASN A 248 18.11 -21.46 -14.85
N LEU A 249 16.81 -21.20 -14.79
CA LEU A 249 16.17 -20.31 -13.80
C LEU A 249 16.45 -20.71 -12.35
N LYS A 250 16.55 -22.01 -12.04
CA LYS A 250 16.91 -22.46 -10.67
C LYS A 250 18.30 -21.98 -10.25
N VAL A 251 19.23 -21.89 -11.20
CA VAL A 251 20.58 -21.38 -10.94
C VAL A 251 20.51 -19.86 -10.74
N GLU A 252 19.73 -19.15 -11.54
CA GLU A 252 19.53 -17.70 -11.37
C GLU A 252 18.93 -17.37 -9.99
N ILE A 253 17.87 -18.09 -9.60
CA ILE A 253 17.28 -17.95 -8.25
C ILE A 253 18.35 -18.22 -7.18
N GLY A 254 19.11 -19.31 -7.31
CA GLY A 254 20.19 -19.62 -6.38
C GLY A 254 21.26 -18.54 -6.29
N ASN A 255 21.61 -17.89 -7.41
CA ASN A 255 22.54 -16.77 -7.46
C ASN A 255 21.98 -15.54 -6.72
N CYS A 256 20.70 -15.22 -6.92
CA CYS A 256 20.02 -14.11 -6.22
C CYS A 256 19.93 -14.38 -4.71
N VAL A 257 19.50 -15.59 -4.30
CA VAL A 257 19.44 -16.00 -2.89
C VAL A 257 20.82 -15.90 -2.24
N ALA A 258 21.88 -16.38 -2.92
CA ALA A 258 23.24 -16.29 -2.41
C ALA A 258 23.75 -14.83 -2.30
N ALA A 259 23.32 -13.95 -3.20
CA ALA A 259 23.66 -12.52 -3.12
C ALA A 259 22.98 -11.86 -1.92
N LEU A 260 21.68 -12.09 -1.73
CA LEU A 260 20.90 -11.54 -0.61
C LEU A 260 21.35 -12.10 0.75
N SER A 261 21.75 -13.38 0.80
CA SER A 261 22.26 -14.00 2.03
C SER A 261 23.53 -13.34 2.57
N ARG A 262 24.32 -12.65 1.73
CA ARG A 262 25.49 -11.88 2.18
C ARG A 262 25.11 -10.65 2.99
N LEU A 263 23.87 -10.18 2.81
CA LEU A 263 23.25 -9.09 3.56
C LEU A 263 22.40 -9.61 4.72
N ASP A 264 22.48 -10.91 5.01
CA ASP A 264 21.66 -11.56 6.01
C ASP A 264 20.14 -11.46 5.68
N LEU A 265 19.80 -11.38 4.40
CA LEU A 265 18.43 -11.37 3.90
C LEU A 265 18.04 -12.78 3.43
N GLU A 266 16.94 -13.30 3.97
CA GLU A 266 16.42 -14.62 3.62
C GLU A 266 15.18 -14.48 2.73
N VAL A 267 15.07 -15.36 1.75
CA VAL A 267 13.98 -15.37 0.76
C VAL A 267 12.94 -16.42 1.15
N LEU A 268 11.73 -15.96 1.44
CA LEU A 268 10.57 -16.79 1.78
C LEU A 268 9.59 -16.79 0.60
N VAL A 269 9.02 -17.93 0.27
CA VAL A 269 8.08 -18.09 -0.85
C VAL A 269 6.82 -18.79 -0.36
N VAL A 270 5.68 -18.14 -0.55
CA VAL A 270 4.34 -18.71 -0.38
C VAL A 270 3.80 -19.06 -1.76
N ASP A 271 3.33 -20.27 -1.93
CA ASP A 271 2.60 -20.67 -3.15
C ASP A 271 1.15 -20.20 -3.02
N VAL A 272 0.76 -19.26 -3.88
CA VAL A 272 -0.59 -18.69 -3.94
C VAL A 272 -1.31 -19.06 -5.24
N THR A 273 -0.86 -20.15 -5.90
CA THR A 273 -1.45 -20.65 -7.14
C THR A 273 -2.93 -20.97 -6.94
N HIS A 274 -3.78 -20.36 -7.75
CA HIS A 274 -5.22 -20.63 -7.70
C HIS A 274 -5.52 -22.03 -8.28
N PRO A 275 -6.19 -22.91 -7.52
CA PRO A 275 -6.31 -24.33 -7.87
C PRO A 275 -7.09 -24.62 -9.15
N GLN A 276 -7.95 -23.71 -9.61
CA GLN A 276 -8.72 -23.85 -10.85
C GLN A 276 -8.01 -23.27 -12.08
N ILE A 277 -7.11 -22.28 -11.88
CA ILE A 277 -6.35 -21.65 -12.97
C ILE A 277 -5.08 -22.44 -13.26
N ASP A 278 -4.45 -23.00 -12.22
CA ASP A 278 -3.27 -23.86 -12.29
C ASP A 278 -2.08 -23.23 -13.04
N ILE A 279 -1.98 -21.90 -12.94
CA ILE A 279 -0.81 -21.13 -13.41
C ILE A 279 0.03 -20.79 -12.19
N PRO A 280 1.32 -21.21 -12.14
CA PRO A 280 2.18 -20.96 -10.99
C PRO A 280 2.17 -19.50 -10.58
N THR A 281 1.76 -19.23 -9.36
CA THR A 281 1.72 -17.90 -8.77
C THR A 281 2.28 -17.98 -7.36
N VAL A 282 3.21 -17.10 -7.05
CA VAL A 282 3.88 -17.06 -5.74
C VAL A 282 3.77 -15.70 -5.11
N TYR A 283 3.98 -15.66 -3.80
CA TYR A 283 4.22 -14.44 -3.04
C TYR A 283 5.59 -14.56 -2.38
N VAL A 284 6.53 -13.72 -2.81
CA VAL A 284 7.90 -13.69 -2.28
C VAL A 284 8.01 -12.62 -1.22
N LEU A 285 8.62 -12.99 -0.09
CA LEU A 285 8.84 -12.15 1.08
C LEU A 285 10.31 -12.18 1.45
N ILE A 286 10.88 -11.01 1.74
CA ILE A 286 12.28 -10.87 2.17
C ILE A 286 12.31 -9.98 3.42
N PRO A 287 12.15 -10.56 4.64
CA PRO A 287 12.13 -9.78 5.87
C PRO A 287 13.40 -8.94 6.06
N GLY A 288 13.25 -7.63 6.22
CA GLY A 288 14.36 -6.68 6.27
C GLY A 288 14.53 -5.86 4.99
N THR A 289 13.62 -6.01 4.02
CA THR A 289 13.53 -5.10 2.87
C THR A 289 12.65 -3.89 3.18
N HIS A 290 12.95 -2.75 2.58
CA HIS A 290 12.20 -1.50 2.74
C HIS A 290 11.13 -1.34 1.66
N PHE A 291 9.93 -0.86 2.07
CA PHE A 291 8.82 -0.54 1.17
C PHE A 291 8.32 0.87 1.44
N LEU A 292 8.87 1.88 0.77
CA LEU A 292 8.52 3.30 0.93
C LEU A 292 8.29 3.67 2.42
N ASP A 293 7.13 4.31 2.71
CA ASP A 293 6.81 4.77 4.07
C ASP A 293 6.22 3.68 4.98
N ARG A 294 5.88 2.50 4.47
CA ARG A 294 5.14 1.46 5.22
C ARG A 294 5.95 0.79 6.32
N THR A 295 7.25 0.66 6.12
CA THR A 295 8.18 0.12 7.12
C THR A 295 8.76 1.21 8.02
N ARG A 296 8.40 2.47 7.77
CA ARG A 296 8.84 3.62 8.54
C ARG A 296 7.71 4.08 9.46
N ASN A 297 8.06 4.72 10.56
CA ASN A 297 7.10 5.23 11.54
C ASN A 297 6.15 4.16 12.10
N THR A 298 6.51 2.89 12.00
CA THR A 298 5.77 1.77 12.58
C THR A 298 6.66 0.98 13.54
N ASN A 299 6.05 0.14 14.35
CA ASN A 299 6.74 -0.72 15.30
C ASN A 299 5.94 -2.01 15.49
N VAL A 300 6.54 -2.99 16.15
CA VAL A 300 5.92 -4.30 16.36
C VAL A 300 4.60 -4.19 17.12
N ILE A 301 4.51 -3.31 18.13
CA ILE A 301 3.29 -3.13 18.93
C ILE A 301 2.14 -2.58 18.06
N PHE A 302 2.44 -1.53 17.27
CA PHE A 302 1.50 -0.99 16.30
C PHE A 302 1.00 -2.10 15.34
N HIS A 303 1.93 -2.88 14.81
CA HIS A 303 1.62 -3.87 13.79
C HIS A 303 0.83 -5.06 14.38
N LEU A 304 1.18 -5.54 15.58
CA LEU A 304 0.38 -6.54 16.31
C LEU A 304 -1.06 -6.06 16.53
N ALA A 305 -1.22 -4.82 17.00
CA ALA A 305 -2.54 -4.24 17.23
C ALA A 305 -3.34 -4.12 15.93
N LYS A 306 -2.70 -3.64 14.85
CA LYS A 306 -3.32 -3.47 13.53
C LYS A 306 -3.76 -4.80 12.93
N VAL A 307 -2.89 -5.81 12.93
CA VAL A 307 -3.22 -7.14 12.39
C VAL A 307 -4.37 -7.77 13.17
N ALA A 308 -4.37 -7.67 14.51
CA ALA A 308 -5.46 -8.19 15.32
C ALA A 308 -6.79 -7.50 15.00
N SER A 309 -6.81 -6.17 14.97
CA SER A 309 -8.02 -5.39 14.71
C SER A 309 -8.62 -5.66 13.33
N LEU A 310 -7.79 -5.86 12.30
CA LEU A 310 -8.25 -6.01 10.91
C LEU A 310 -8.59 -7.45 10.52
N TYR A 311 -7.89 -8.44 11.08
CA TYR A 311 -7.96 -9.81 10.56
C TYR A 311 -8.38 -10.86 11.59
N ALA A 312 -8.19 -10.65 12.88
CA ALA A 312 -8.63 -11.64 13.87
C ALA A 312 -10.16 -11.63 14.01
N PRO A 313 -10.79 -12.76 14.41
CA PRO A 313 -12.19 -12.76 14.79
C PRO A 313 -12.47 -11.67 15.85
N PRO A 314 -13.54 -10.87 15.73
CA PRO A 314 -13.69 -9.63 16.50
C PRO A 314 -13.59 -9.78 18.02
N GLN A 315 -14.13 -10.87 18.58
CA GLN A 315 -14.06 -11.13 20.04
C GLN A 315 -12.66 -11.52 20.48
N GLU A 316 -11.90 -12.23 19.63
CA GLU A 316 -10.51 -12.59 19.91
C GLU A 316 -9.59 -11.39 19.74
N ALA A 317 -9.86 -10.54 18.73
CA ALA A 317 -9.19 -9.24 18.54
C ALA A 317 -9.35 -8.38 19.80
N LEU A 318 -10.56 -8.25 20.32
CA LEU A 318 -10.85 -7.49 21.54
C LEU A 318 -10.04 -8.02 22.72
N ALA A 319 -10.11 -9.32 22.99
CA ALA A 319 -9.40 -9.94 24.13
C ALA A 319 -7.87 -9.81 24.00
N ALA A 320 -7.33 -9.89 22.76
CA ALA A 320 -5.91 -9.70 22.48
C ALA A 320 -5.50 -8.24 22.72
N LEU A 321 -6.26 -7.28 22.18
CA LEU A 321 -5.98 -5.85 22.32
C LEU A 321 -6.11 -5.37 23.78
N GLU A 322 -7.05 -5.90 24.56
CA GLU A 322 -7.13 -5.63 26.01
C GLU A 322 -5.86 -6.07 26.75
N LYS A 323 -5.32 -7.25 26.41
CA LYS A 323 -4.05 -7.73 26.98
C LYS A 323 -2.88 -6.82 26.54
N LEU A 324 -2.87 -6.41 25.28
CA LEU A 324 -1.82 -5.52 24.76
C LEU A 324 -1.90 -4.15 25.43
N ALA A 325 -3.10 -3.59 25.64
CA ALA A 325 -3.32 -2.33 26.34
C ALA A 325 -2.88 -2.40 27.82
N ALA A 326 -3.08 -3.53 28.47
CA ALA A 326 -2.60 -3.76 29.85
C ALA A 326 -1.06 -3.84 29.92
N ALA A 327 -0.39 -4.41 28.89
CA ALA A 327 1.05 -4.53 28.83
C ALA A 327 1.72 -3.21 28.39
N PHE A 328 1.08 -2.44 27.52
CA PHE A 328 1.59 -1.20 26.93
C PHE A 328 0.60 -0.04 27.05
N PRO A 329 0.26 0.41 28.28
CA PRO A 329 -0.80 1.40 28.52
C PRO A 329 -0.48 2.80 27.97
N GLU A 330 0.80 3.09 27.69
CA GLU A 330 1.27 4.37 27.16
C GLU A 330 1.39 4.39 25.61
N ARG A 331 0.89 3.34 24.96
CA ARG A 331 0.92 3.25 23.49
C ARG A 331 -0.41 3.71 22.91
N PHE A 332 -0.38 4.83 22.15
CA PHE A 332 -1.57 5.39 21.53
C PHE A 332 -2.21 4.41 20.53
N GLU A 333 -1.38 3.73 19.74
CA GLU A 333 -1.81 2.80 18.72
C GLU A 333 -2.63 1.63 19.26
N VAL A 334 -2.27 1.12 20.44
CA VAL A 334 -3.02 0.03 21.07
C VAL A 334 -4.40 0.49 21.47
N ASN A 335 -4.51 1.70 22.04
CA ASN A 335 -5.78 2.30 22.41
C ASN A 335 -6.63 2.64 21.18
N PHE A 336 -6.00 3.11 20.11
CA PHE A 336 -6.67 3.37 18.83
C PHE A 336 -7.32 2.10 18.26
N PHE A 337 -6.53 1.02 18.07
CA PHE A 337 -7.05 -0.24 17.53
C PHE A 337 -8.04 -0.94 18.47
N LEU A 338 -7.92 -0.75 19.77
CA LEU A 338 -8.92 -1.21 20.74
C LEU A 338 -10.26 -0.47 20.52
N GLY A 339 -10.21 0.85 20.37
CA GLY A 339 -11.38 1.66 20.05
C GLY A 339 -12.04 1.25 18.73
N LEU A 340 -11.24 1.11 17.67
CA LEU A 340 -11.69 0.66 16.35
C LEU A 340 -12.36 -0.74 16.42
N THR A 341 -11.78 -1.67 17.17
CA THR A 341 -12.35 -3.02 17.32
C THR A 341 -13.68 -2.98 18.08
N LEU A 342 -13.80 -2.14 19.11
CA LEU A 342 -15.07 -1.95 19.84
C LEU A 342 -16.14 -1.31 18.95
N GLU A 343 -15.77 -0.34 18.13
CA GLU A 343 -16.66 0.27 17.14
C GLU A 343 -17.19 -0.79 16.15
N ASN A 344 -16.30 -1.59 15.56
CA ASN A 344 -16.65 -2.67 14.63
C ASN A 344 -17.53 -3.76 15.27
N LEU A 345 -17.44 -3.95 16.58
CA LEU A 345 -18.34 -4.81 17.35
C LEU A 345 -19.71 -4.18 17.65
N GLY A 346 -19.97 -2.96 17.21
CA GLY A 346 -21.19 -2.22 17.51
C GLY A 346 -21.29 -1.75 18.96
N LEU A 347 -20.16 -1.49 19.58
CA LEU A 347 -20.05 -1.02 20.98
C LEU A 347 -19.51 0.42 21.06
N PRO A 348 -20.13 1.41 20.36
CA PRO A 348 -19.59 2.75 20.22
C PRO A 348 -19.39 3.46 21.57
N ALA A 349 -20.24 3.22 22.55
CA ALA A 349 -20.08 3.81 23.89
C ALA A 349 -18.81 3.32 24.60
N ALA A 350 -18.41 2.07 24.38
CA ALA A 350 -17.19 1.52 24.95
C ALA A 350 -15.94 1.99 24.18
N ALA A 351 -16.08 2.27 22.90
CA ALA A 351 -14.99 2.72 22.02
C ALA A 351 -14.50 4.14 22.34
N LEU A 352 -15.37 5.03 22.86
CA LEU A 352 -15.03 6.43 23.15
C LEU A 352 -13.82 6.58 24.07
N ALA A 353 -13.79 5.81 25.18
CA ALA A 353 -12.73 5.95 26.17
C ALA A 353 -11.32 5.59 25.61
N PRO A 354 -11.11 4.43 24.95
CA PRO A 354 -9.83 4.13 24.36
C PRO A 354 -9.45 5.08 23.20
N LEU A 355 -10.39 5.55 22.37
CA LEU A 355 -10.11 6.55 21.33
C LEU A 355 -9.65 7.89 21.92
N GLN A 356 -10.31 8.37 22.98
CA GLN A 356 -9.89 9.57 23.71
C GLN A 356 -8.51 9.38 24.36
N LYS A 357 -8.28 8.22 24.97
CA LYS A 357 -6.96 7.87 25.54
C LYS A 357 -5.88 7.87 24.48
N SER A 358 -6.17 7.41 23.27
CA SER A 358 -5.23 7.46 22.16
C SER A 358 -4.79 8.90 21.85
N LEU A 359 -5.70 9.87 21.82
CA LEU A 359 -5.34 11.31 21.63
C LEU A 359 -4.52 11.87 22.78
N GLU A 360 -4.85 11.52 24.04
CA GLU A 360 -4.12 11.96 25.23
C GLU A 360 -2.65 11.50 25.24
N LEU A 361 -2.34 10.41 24.54
CA LEU A 361 -1.00 9.84 24.44
C LEU A 361 -0.15 10.49 23.33
N HIS A 362 -0.62 11.60 22.76
CA HIS A 362 0.09 12.40 21.78
C HIS A 362 0.55 11.61 20.53
N PRO A 363 -0.39 11.03 19.76
CA PRO A 363 -0.07 10.32 18.53
C PRO A 363 0.64 11.24 17.52
N PRO A 364 1.36 10.68 16.53
CA PRO A 364 1.89 11.45 15.41
C PRO A 364 0.79 12.26 14.72
N ALA A 365 1.13 13.46 14.23
CA ALA A 365 0.15 14.41 13.69
C ALA A 365 -0.71 13.82 12.55
N HIS A 366 -0.14 12.92 11.74
CA HIS A 366 -0.85 12.28 10.63
C HIS A 366 -1.87 11.22 11.08
N GLU A 367 -1.79 10.72 12.32
CA GLU A 367 -2.76 9.76 12.88
C GLU A 367 -3.96 10.46 13.55
N VAL A 368 -3.79 11.71 13.98
CA VAL A 368 -4.82 12.44 14.72
C VAL A 368 -6.14 12.56 13.95
N PRO A 369 -6.14 12.87 12.62
CA PRO A 369 -7.38 12.97 11.86
C PRO A 369 -8.20 11.67 11.89
N SER A 370 -7.56 10.52 11.71
CA SER A 370 -8.22 9.21 11.74
C SER A 370 -8.89 8.93 13.10
N ILE A 371 -8.21 9.25 14.20
CA ILE A 371 -8.79 9.08 15.54
C ILE A 371 -10.05 9.94 15.71
N HIS A 372 -10.04 11.18 15.20
CA HIS A 372 -11.23 12.05 15.24
C HIS A 372 -12.37 11.54 14.36
N VAL A 373 -12.07 10.91 13.22
CA VAL A 373 -13.09 10.25 12.39
C VAL A 373 -13.81 9.16 13.18
N HIS A 374 -13.08 8.27 13.84
CA HIS A 374 -13.67 7.19 14.64
C HIS A 374 -14.41 7.69 15.89
N LEU A 375 -13.93 8.75 16.55
CA LEU A 375 -14.68 9.42 17.62
C LEU A 375 -16.01 9.99 17.09
N GLY A 376 -15.99 10.64 15.93
CA GLY A 376 -17.18 11.15 15.27
C GLY A 376 -18.16 10.05 14.89
N ALA A 377 -17.67 8.93 14.36
CA ALA A 377 -18.47 7.77 14.01
C ALA A 377 -19.15 7.16 15.25
N CYS A 378 -18.41 7.00 16.34
CA CYS A 378 -19.00 6.56 17.62
C CYS A 378 -20.09 7.52 18.12
N CYS A 379 -19.86 8.83 18.11
CA CYS A 379 -20.86 9.82 18.49
C CYS A 379 -22.10 9.73 17.58
N LYS A 380 -21.92 9.60 16.27
CA LYS A 380 -22.99 9.42 15.28
C LYS A 380 -23.84 8.19 15.61
N ASP A 381 -23.22 7.06 15.92
CA ASP A 381 -23.92 5.80 16.23
C ASP A 381 -24.65 5.85 17.57
N LEU A 382 -24.21 6.70 18.49
CA LEU A 382 -24.91 7.04 19.72
C LEU A 382 -25.99 8.12 19.52
N ALA A 383 -26.22 8.57 18.28
CA ALA A 383 -27.13 9.66 17.93
C ALA A 383 -26.76 11.04 18.56
N ASP A 384 -25.51 11.19 19.04
CA ASP A 384 -24.93 12.49 19.38
C ASP A 384 -24.37 13.16 18.12
N TYR A 385 -25.27 13.64 17.26
CA TYR A 385 -24.88 14.25 16.00
C TYR A 385 -24.11 15.58 16.19
N ALA A 386 -24.32 16.29 17.30
CA ALA A 386 -23.58 17.50 17.59
C ALA A 386 -22.13 17.21 17.97
N GLY A 387 -21.89 16.21 18.82
CA GLY A 387 -20.55 15.70 19.11
C GLY A 387 -19.84 15.14 17.90
N ALA A 388 -20.56 14.39 17.04
CA ALA A 388 -20.04 13.87 15.79
C ALA A 388 -19.59 14.99 14.83
N VAL A 389 -20.40 16.03 14.65
CA VAL A 389 -20.05 17.21 13.82
C VAL A 389 -18.75 17.85 14.31
N GLN A 390 -18.57 17.99 15.62
CA GLN A 390 -17.35 18.61 16.17
C GLN A 390 -16.12 17.75 15.86
N ALA A 391 -16.23 16.43 16.04
CA ALA A 391 -15.12 15.51 15.80
C ALA A 391 -14.74 15.47 14.30
N PHE A 392 -15.72 15.35 13.39
CA PHE A 392 -15.44 15.35 11.94
C PHE A 392 -14.88 16.69 11.45
N LYS A 393 -15.34 17.83 11.98
CA LYS A 393 -14.73 19.11 11.66
C LYS A 393 -13.27 19.18 12.08
N THR A 394 -12.95 18.72 13.28
CA THR A 394 -11.55 18.66 13.73
C THR A 394 -10.70 17.77 12.82
N ALA A 395 -11.24 16.62 12.40
CA ALA A 395 -10.53 15.75 11.44
C ALA A 395 -10.26 16.48 10.10
N LEU A 396 -11.26 17.18 9.55
CA LEU A 396 -11.18 17.91 8.28
C LEU A 396 -10.35 19.20 8.34
N GLU A 397 -10.22 19.82 9.50
CA GLU A 397 -9.28 20.93 9.72
C GLU A 397 -7.82 20.45 9.66
N LEU A 398 -7.56 19.20 10.05
CA LEU A 398 -6.24 18.60 10.01
C LEU A 398 -5.93 17.93 8.67
N ASP A 399 -6.91 17.30 8.06
CA ASP A 399 -6.82 16.67 6.73
C ASP A 399 -8.10 16.90 5.93
N PRO A 400 -8.15 17.92 5.06
CA PRO A 400 -9.31 18.22 4.22
C PRO A 400 -9.62 17.18 3.13
N SER A 401 -8.71 16.24 2.90
CA SER A 401 -8.85 15.22 1.84
C SER A 401 -9.59 13.94 2.28
N LEU A 402 -10.03 13.86 3.54
CA LEU A 402 -10.75 12.72 4.08
C LEU A 402 -12.19 12.65 3.54
N GLN A 403 -12.39 11.92 2.45
CA GLN A 403 -13.70 11.75 1.81
C GLN A 403 -14.74 11.17 2.79
N GLU A 404 -14.37 10.15 3.56
CA GLU A 404 -15.24 9.54 4.57
C GLU A 404 -15.72 10.56 5.63
N ALA A 405 -14.83 11.44 6.09
CA ALA A 405 -15.20 12.47 7.07
C ALA A 405 -16.22 13.48 6.49
N HIS A 406 -16.07 13.88 5.22
CA HIS A 406 -17.05 14.71 4.53
C HIS A 406 -18.41 14.00 4.42
N HIS A 407 -18.41 12.73 4.00
CA HIS A 407 -19.61 11.90 3.93
C HIS A 407 -20.34 11.83 5.28
N LEU A 408 -19.65 11.44 6.34
CA LEU A 408 -20.22 11.28 7.68
C LEU A 408 -20.68 12.61 8.29
N LEU A 409 -19.95 13.69 8.06
CA LEU A 409 -20.32 15.04 8.46
C LEU A 409 -21.62 15.47 7.76
N GLY A 410 -21.72 15.24 6.44
CA GLY A 410 -22.94 15.52 5.68
C GLY A 410 -24.14 14.75 6.20
N PHE A 411 -23.96 13.46 6.56
CA PHE A 411 -25.00 12.66 7.21
C PHE A 411 -25.44 13.25 8.56
N CYS A 412 -24.49 13.70 9.39
CA CYS A 412 -24.81 14.32 10.68
C CYS A 412 -25.60 15.63 10.51
N TYR A 413 -25.21 16.48 9.55
CA TYR A 413 -25.98 17.68 9.25
C TYR A 413 -27.38 17.37 8.70
N PHE A 414 -27.54 16.34 7.87
CA PHE A 414 -28.86 15.87 7.46
C PHE A 414 -29.74 15.50 8.67
N LYS A 415 -29.18 14.81 9.67
CA LYS A 415 -29.89 14.41 10.90
C LYS A 415 -30.26 15.62 11.79
N LEU A 416 -29.45 16.68 11.74
CA LEU A 416 -29.72 17.95 12.41
C LEU A 416 -30.63 18.91 11.61
N GLU A 417 -31.10 18.47 10.45
CA GLU A 417 -31.91 19.25 9.51
C GLU A 417 -31.19 20.49 8.91
N GLU A 418 -29.85 20.51 9.01
CA GLU A 418 -28.97 21.55 8.45
C GLU A 418 -28.61 21.23 7.00
N TYR A 419 -29.65 21.18 6.12
CA TYR A 419 -29.54 20.65 4.76
C TYR A 419 -28.54 21.40 3.87
N GLN A 420 -28.37 22.72 4.02
CA GLN A 420 -27.37 23.50 3.27
C GLN A 420 -25.95 23.04 3.59
N LEU A 421 -25.66 22.79 4.88
CA LEU A 421 -24.34 22.31 5.30
C LEU A 421 -24.11 20.87 4.83
N ALA A 422 -25.17 20.03 4.85
CA ALA A 422 -25.11 18.68 4.32
C ALA A 422 -24.78 18.67 2.81
N VAL A 423 -25.41 19.53 2.01
CA VAL A 423 -25.12 19.70 0.57
C VAL A 423 -23.63 20.02 0.38
N ALA A 424 -23.10 21.02 1.06
CA ALA A 424 -21.69 21.41 0.93
C ALA A 424 -20.72 20.27 1.28
N CYS A 425 -21.05 19.42 2.27
CA CYS A 425 -20.25 18.26 2.64
C CYS A 425 -20.26 17.18 1.56
N PHE A 426 -21.44 16.83 1.02
CA PHE A 426 -21.54 15.81 -0.04
C PHE A 426 -20.92 16.29 -1.36
N GLU A 427 -21.00 17.59 -1.69
CA GLU A 427 -20.29 18.16 -2.83
C GLU A 427 -18.77 17.98 -2.68
N LYS A 428 -18.22 18.22 -1.48
CA LYS A 428 -16.80 17.96 -1.21
C LYS A 428 -16.42 16.50 -1.28
N ALA A 429 -17.26 15.59 -0.76
CA ALA A 429 -17.03 14.16 -0.88
C ALA A 429 -16.97 13.72 -2.36
N ILE A 430 -17.88 14.23 -3.20
CA ILE A 430 -17.93 13.97 -4.64
C ILE A 430 -16.73 14.57 -5.39
N GLU A 431 -16.26 15.77 -5.00
CA GLU A 431 -15.05 16.36 -5.58
C GLU A 431 -13.80 15.47 -5.35
N ILE A 432 -13.76 14.74 -4.23
CA ILE A 432 -12.67 13.80 -3.90
C ILE A 432 -12.87 12.47 -4.61
N ASP A 433 -14.10 11.92 -4.59
CA ASP A 433 -14.45 10.67 -5.24
C ASP A 433 -15.69 10.81 -6.13
N HIS A 434 -15.47 11.04 -7.42
CA HIS A 434 -16.53 11.15 -8.41
C HIS A 434 -17.30 9.83 -8.66
N GLY A 435 -16.82 8.69 -8.14
CA GLY A 435 -17.45 7.37 -8.26
C GLY A 435 -18.45 7.04 -7.15
N SER A 436 -18.58 7.87 -6.12
CA SER A 436 -19.42 7.58 -4.94
C SER A 436 -20.91 7.79 -5.20
N ALA A 437 -21.58 6.75 -5.71
CA ALA A 437 -23.04 6.78 -5.95
C ALA A 437 -23.84 7.19 -4.72
N ILE A 438 -23.39 6.81 -3.52
CA ILE A 438 -24.07 7.11 -2.25
C ILE A 438 -24.01 8.59 -1.91
N ASP A 439 -22.90 9.29 -2.22
CA ASP A 439 -22.77 10.72 -1.97
C ASP A 439 -23.64 11.53 -2.93
N TYR A 440 -23.72 11.14 -4.21
CA TYR A 440 -24.68 11.71 -5.15
C TYR A 440 -26.13 11.53 -4.67
N ALA A 441 -26.48 10.34 -4.17
CA ALA A 441 -27.83 10.08 -3.67
C ALA A 441 -28.17 10.96 -2.46
N ASN A 442 -27.23 11.08 -1.50
CA ASN A 442 -27.41 11.91 -0.32
C ASN A 442 -27.45 13.41 -0.68
N LEU A 443 -26.64 13.88 -1.62
CA LEU A 443 -26.69 15.23 -2.16
C LEU A 443 -28.10 15.52 -2.74
N GLY A 444 -28.60 14.63 -3.59
CA GLY A 444 -29.91 14.76 -4.21
C GLY A 444 -31.06 14.84 -3.19
N ILE A 445 -31.00 14.01 -2.13
CA ILE A 445 -31.98 14.05 -1.04
C ILE A 445 -31.96 15.38 -0.32
N ASN A 446 -30.79 15.91 0.01
CA ASN A 446 -30.64 17.20 0.69
C ASN A 446 -31.12 18.38 -0.18
N LEU A 447 -30.77 18.38 -1.47
CA LEU A 447 -31.30 19.35 -2.45
C LEU A 447 -32.83 19.30 -2.54
N SER A 448 -33.43 18.11 -2.49
CA SER A 448 -34.89 17.95 -2.44
C SER A 448 -35.49 18.57 -1.18
N ARG A 449 -34.88 18.40 -0.02
CA ARG A 449 -35.29 19.03 1.26
C ARG A 449 -35.24 20.56 1.21
N LEU A 450 -34.29 21.11 0.47
CA LEU A 450 -34.15 22.55 0.23
C LEU A 450 -35.13 23.08 -0.84
N GLY A 451 -35.87 22.21 -1.54
CA GLY A 451 -36.79 22.61 -2.59
C GLY A 451 -36.17 22.71 -3.98
N HIS A 452 -34.90 22.38 -4.16
CA HIS A 452 -34.18 22.39 -5.44
C HIS A 452 -34.51 21.17 -6.29
N ARG A 453 -35.82 20.98 -6.63
CA ARG A 453 -36.37 19.74 -7.23
C ARG A 453 -35.67 19.31 -8.52
N GLN A 454 -35.32 20.26 -9.39
CA GLN A 454 -34.70 19.93 -10.69
C GLN A 454 -33.28 19.43 -10.52
N GLU A 455 -32.48 20.10 -9.69
CA GLU A 455 -31.12 19.71 -9.36
C GLU A 455 -31.11 18.35 -8.62
N ALA A 456 -31.99 18.18 -7.63
CA ALA A 456 -32.17 16.94 -6.91
C ALA A 456 -32.45 15.76 -7.84
N ALA A 457 -33.40 15.94 -8.80
CA ALA A 457 -33.72 14.89 -9.77
C ALA A 457 -32.56 14.56 -10.70
N PHE A 458 -31.76 15.55 -11.10
CA PHE A 458 -30.57 15.34 -11.91
C PHE A 458 -29.51 14.53 -11.16
N VAL A 459 -29.16 14.94 -9.95
CA VAL A 459 -28.13 14.28 -9.13
C VAL A 459 -28.54 12.87 -8.70
N LEU A 460 -29.84 12.64 -8.38
CA LEU A 460 -30.35 11.30 -8.09
C LEU A 460 -30.27 10.35 -9.29
N ARG A 461 -30.44 10.86 -10.54
CA ARG A 461 -30.22 10.04 -11.74
C ARG A 461 -28.74 9.66 -11.89
N GLN A 462 -27.81 10.59 -11.67
CA GLN A 462 -26.37 10.29 -11.66
C GLN A 462 -26.03 9.20 -10.65
N ALA A 463 -26.57 9.28 -9.43
CA ALA A 463 -26.40 8.24 -8.42
C ALA A 463 -26.89 6.86 -8.93
N LEU A 464 -28.05 6.81 -9.59
CA LEU A 464 -28.62 5.56 -10.13
C LEU A 464 -27.93 5.07 -11.42
N GLU A 465 -27.25 5.94 -12.15
CA GLU A 465 -26.36 5.56 -13.26
C GLU A 465 -25.09 4.90 -12.75
N LEU A 466 -24.53 5.39 -11.62
CA LEU A 466 -23.36 4.79 -10.97
C LEU A 466 -23.73 3.48 -10.26
N ASP A 467 -24.83 3.47 -9.51
CA ASP A 467 -25.35 2.28 -8.83
C ASP A 467 -26.87 2.20 -8.89
N SER A 468 -27.36 1.37 -9.81
CA SER A 468 -28.80 1.14 -10.01
C SER A 468 -29.48 0.41 -8.84
N SER A 469 -28.74 -0.13 -7.88
CA SER A 469 -29.28 -0.87 -6.72
C SER A 469 -29.73 0.03 -5.57
N LEU A 470 -29.44 1.35 -5.62
CA LEU A 470 -29.79 2.30 -4.56
C LEU A 470 -31.31 2.57 -4.49
N ASP A 471 -32.04 1.71 -3.81
CA ASP A 471 -33.52 1.81 -3.69
C ASP A 471 -33.99 3.11 -3.05
N PHE A 472 -33.25 3.64 -2.09
CA PHE A 472 -33.59 4.90 -1.43
C PHE A 472 -33.46 6.10 -2.38
N ALA A 473 -32.48 6.11 -3.29
CA ALA A 473 -32.32 7.12 -4.33
C ALA A 473 -33.45 7.04 -5.36
N ARG A 474 -33.82 5.80 -5.77
CA ARG A 474 -34.97 5.57 -6.69
C ARG A 474 -36.26 6.06 -6.07
N LYS A 475 -36.50 5.78 -4.79
CA LYS A 475 -37.66 6.27 -4.07
C LYS A 475 -37.69 7.80 -4.00
N ALA A 476 -36.59 8.42 -3.65
CA ALA A 476 -36.47 9.89 -3.58
C ALA A 476 -36.74 10.53 -4.96
N LEU A 477 -36.22 9.96 -6.04
CA LEU A 477 -36.49 10.45 -7.40
C LEU A 477 -37.96 10.33 -7.78
N GLY A 478 -38.63 9.21 -7.43
CA GLY A 478 -40.05 9.02 -7.63
C GLY A 478 -40.94 10.05 -6.91
N GLU A 479 -40.56 10.45 -5.69
CA GLU A 479 -41.22 11.50 -4.91
C GLU A 479 -41.09 12.89 -5.55
N LEU A 480 -40.12 13.11 -6.40
CA LEU A 480 -39.92 14.34 -7.17
C LEU A 480 -40.77 14.36 -8.45
N GLY A 481 -41.44 13.25 -8.83
CA GLY A 481 -42.24 13.18 -10.04
C GLY A 481 -41.42 13.03 -11.33
N GLY A 482 -40.26 12.43 -11.20
CA GLY A 482 -39.33 12.17 -12.32
C GLY A 482 -39.35 10.73 -12.77
#